data_5ea0abf3167da7a95d8cec15d15c282f
#
_entry.id   5ea0abf3167da7a95d8cec15d15c282f
#
_cell.length_a   1.000
_cell.length_b   1.000
_cell.length_c   1.000
_cell.angle_alpha   90.00
_cell.angle_beta   90.00
_cell.angle_gamma   90.00
#
_symmetry.space_group_name_H-M   'P 1'
#
loop_
_entity.id
_entity.type
_entity.pdbx_description
1 polymer ?
#
loop_
_entity_poly.entity_id
_entity_poly.type
_entity_poly.pdbx_seq_one_letter_code
_entity_poly.pdbx_strand_id
1 'polypeptide(L)'
;LKQAGFSQAELKAAGYSANDLKAAGFSAAELKKSGFSAADLKASGTSACQAKASGYTAVELKAAGYTATEMKACFSAAELKAAGFSAADLRAAGFTAAELKDAGFSAADLKAAGFSAEDLKKAGFSLSDLAAAGFSDGDLIRAGFNPGDVHKDIHNPACSPAELKKSF
;
A
#
# COMPACT_ATOMS: atom_id res chain seq x y z
N LEU A 1 5.11 37.83 8.48
CA LEU A 1 3.81 37.38 8.99
C LEU A 1 3.96 36.70 10.35
N LYS A 2 4.78 35.62 10.45
CA LYS A 2 5.04 34.91 11.73
C LYS A 2 5.68 35.82 12.78
N GLN A 3 6.63 36.66 12.39
CA GLN A 3 7.29 37.64 13.26
C GLN A 3 6.37 38.82 13.67
N ALA A 4 5.30 39.07 12.92
CA ALA A 4 4.31 40.10 13.23
C ALA A 4 3.23 39.65 14.21
N GLY A 5 3.33 38.41 14.74
CA GLY A 5 2.44 37.92 15.79
C GLY A 5 1.06 37.41 15.33
N PHE A 6 0.80 37.33 14.02
CA PHE A 6 -0.45 36.77 13.52
C PHE A 6 -0.48 35.24 13.69
N SER A 7 -1.59 34.71 14.14
CA SER A 7 -1.82 33.27 14.20
C SER A 7 -2.09 32.69 12.81
N GLN A 8 -1.78 31.41 12.62
CA GLN A 8 -2.03 30.73 11.34
C GLN A 8 -3.54 30.69 11.01
N ALA A 9 -4.40 30.62 12.03
CA ALA A 9 -5.86 30.60 11.85
C ALA A 9 -6.36 31.96 11.30
N GLU A 10 -5.86 33.06 11.81
CA GLU A 10 -6.18 34.41 11.32
C GLU A 10 -5.68 34.59 9.89
N LEU A 11 -4.47 34.14 9.57
CA LEU A 11 -3.90 34.22 8.23
C LEU A 11 -4.69 33.34 7.24
N LYS A 12 -5.11 32.12 7.65
CA LYS A 12 -5.98 31.28 6.84
C LYS A 12 -7.33 31.95 6.58
N ALA A 13 -7.95 32.54 7.61
CA ALA A 13 -9.20 33.28 7.47
C ALA A 13 -9.05 34.51 6.55
N ALA A 14 -7.86 35.12 6.52
CA ALA A 14 -7.51 36.20 5.59
C ALA A 14 -7.20 35.73 4.15
N GLY A 15 -7.32 34.42 3.88
CA GLY A 15 -7.14 33.85 2.53
C GLY A 15 -5.71 33.45 2.16
N TYR A 16 -4.77 33.46 3.11
CA TYR A 16 -3.41 32.96 2.84
C TYR A 16 -3.43 31.44 2.62
N SER A 17 -2.75 30.98 1.58
CA SER A 17 -2.60 29.56 1.27
C SER A 17 -1.55 28.88 2.15
N ALA A 18 -1.59 27.53 2.20
CA ALA A 18 -0.55 26.76 2.88
C ALA A 18 0.85 27.06 2.35
N ASN A 19 0.97 27.33 1.03
CA ASN A 19 2.23 27.70 0.40
C ASN A 19 2.75 29.05 0.90
N ASP A 20 1.88 30.05 1.02
CA ASP A 20 2.24 31.39 1.52
C ASP A 20 2.72 31.30 2.98
N LEU A 21 2.03 30.51 3.80
CA LEU A 21 2.40 30.36 5.20
C LEU A 21 3.69 29.54 5.37
N LYS A 22 3.90 28.52 4.53
CA LYS A 22 5.15 27.76 4.50
C LYS A 22 6.32 28.67 4.10
N ALA A 23 6.15 29.52 3.08
CA ALA A 23 7.14 30.52 2.69
C ALA A 23 7.41 31.55 3.80
N ALA A 24 6.41 31.86 4.64
CA ALA A 24 6.54 32.69 5.83
C ALA A 24 7.17 31.98 7.03
N GLY A 25 7.59 30.71 6.89
CA GLY A 25 8.28 29.95 7.92
C GLY A 25 7.39 29.16 8.88
N PHE A 26 6.11 28.94 8.54
CA PHE A 26 5.25 28.04 9.30
C PHE A 26 5.50 26.58 8.93
N SER A 27 5.57 25.72 9.93
CA SER A 27 5.75 24.27 9.73
C SER A 27 4.43 23.60 9.30
N ALA A 28 4.55 22.43 8.67
CA ALA A 28 3.38 21.62 8.31
C ALA A 28 2.53 21.23 9.54
N ALA A 29 3.15 21.03 10.70
CA ALA A 29 2.43 20.75 11.95
C ALA A 29 1.61 21.95 12.43
N GLU A 30 2.16 23.16 12.33
CA GLU A 30 1.44 24.40 12.65
C GLU A 30 0.27 24.60 11.67
N LEU A 31 0.46 24.31 10.39
CA LEU A 31 -0.59 24.38 9.37
C LEU A 31 -1.72 23.38 9.65
N LYS A 32 -1.39 22.16 10.05
CA LYS A 32 -2.42 21.17 10.46
C LYS A 32 -3.26 21.67 11.63
N LYS A 33 -2.63 22.21 12.67
CA LYS A 33 -3.33 22.78 13.83
C LYS A 33 -4.29 23.91 13.45
N SER A 34 -4.00 24.64 12.39
CA SER A 34 -4.83 25.71 11.85
C SER A 34 -5.89 25.23 10.86
N GLY A 35 -6.07 23.91 10.75
CA GLY A 35 -7.10 23.30 9.92
C GLY A 35 -6.80 23.25 8.40
N PHE A 36 -5.53 23.40 7.99
CA PHE A 36 -5.18 23.10 6.60
C PHE A 36 -5.29 21.61 6.34
N SER A 37 -5.80 21.24 5.18
CA SER A 37 -5.96 19.85 4.77
C SER A 37 -4.65 19.24 4.23
N ALA A 38 -4.60 17.92 4.14
CA ALA A 38 -3.50 17.23 3.47
C ALA A 38 -3.35 17.65 2.00
N ALA A 39 -4.47 18.00 1.34
CA ALA A 39 -4.48 18.51 -0.04
C ALA A 39 -3.80 19.88 -0.15
N ASP A 40 -4.07 20.79 0.81
CA ASP A 40 -3.40 22.10 0.86
C ASP A 40 -1.89 21.94 1.05
N LEU A 41 -1.48 20.97 1.90
CA LEU A 41 -0.07 20.66 2.10
C LEU A 41 0.57 20.09 0.85
N LYS A 42 -0.11 19.17 0.15
CA LYS A 42 0.38 18.63 -1.12
C LYS A 42 0.57 19.73 -2.15
N ALA A 43 -0.40 20.63 -2.29
CA ALA A 43 -0.33 21.80 -3.18
C ALA A 43 0.85 22.72 -2.85
N SER A 44 1.25 22.79 -1.58
CA SER A 44 2.44 23.55 -1.13
C SER A 44 3.77 22.80 -1.32
N GLY A 45 3.78 21.66 -2.00
CA GLY A 45 4.97 20.83 -2.22
C GLY A 45 5.49 20.14 -0.95
N THR A 46 4.64 19.95 0.07
CA THR A 46 5.00 19.19 1.27
C THR A 46 5.05 17.69 0.93
N SER A 47 6.13 17.00 1.28
CA SER A 47 6.25 15.56 1.04
C SER A 47 5.31 14.75 1.94
N ALA A 48 4.98 13.51 1.53
CA ALA A 48 4.16 12.60 2.34
C ALA A 48 4.76 12.36 3.74
N CYS A 49 6.09 12.27 3.82
CA CYS A 49 6.78 12.04 5.10
C CYS A 49 6.74 13.26 6.03
N GLN A 50 6.84 14.47 5.48
CA GLN A 50 6.66 15.71 6.26
C GLN A 50 5.22 15.84 6.76
N ALA A 51 4.24 15.49 5.93
CA ALA A 51 2.85 15.48 6.30
C ALA A 51 2.55 14.41 7.38
N LYS A 52 3.11 13.19 7.25
CA LYS A 52 3.05 12.15 8.31
C LYS A 52 3.63 12.66 9.63
N ALA A 53 4.83 13.25 9.61
CA ALA A 53 5.47 13.83 10.79
C ALA A 53 4.64 14.96 11.43
N SER A 54 3.79 15.61 10.66
CA SER A 54 2.84 16.62 11.11
C SER A 54 1.52 16.03 11.65
N GLY A 55 1.42 14.68 11.66
CA GLY A 55 0.29 13.95 12.21
C GLY A 55 -0.83 13.62 11.21
N TYR A 56 -0.64 13.82 9.91
CA TYR A 56 -1.59 13.33 8.92
C TYR A 56 -1.51 11.82 8.77
N THR A 57 -2.65 11.18 8.68
CA THR A 57 -2.78 9.72 8.50
C THR A 57 -2.60 9.32 7.03
N ALA A 58 -2.29 8.04 6.79
CA ALA A 58 -2.20 7.50 5.44
C ALA A 58 -3.52 7.67 4.65
N VAL A 59 -4.67 7.58 5.34
CA VAL A 59 -6.00 7.79 4.74
C VAL A 59 -6.17 9.23 4.26
N GLU A 60 -5.83 10.22 5.10
CA GLU A 60 -5.90 11.64 4.75
C GLU A 60 -4.97 11.97 3.56
N LEU A 61 -3.76 11.40 3.57
CA LEU A 61 -2.79 11.61 2.49
C LEU A 61 -3.23 10.95 1.18
N LYS A 62 -3.77 9.73 1.22
CA LYS A 62 -4.36 9.10 0.04
C LYS A 62 -5.52 9.93 -0.52
N ALA A 63 -6.43 10.40 0.32
CA ALA A 63 -7.53 11.27 -0.08
C ALA A 63 -7.06 12.59 -0.70
N ALA A 64 -5.92 13.10 -0.26
CA ALA A 64 -5.23 14.27 -0.83
C ALA A 64 -4.49 13.97 -2.14
N GLY A 65 -4.51 12.72 -2.60
CA GLY A 65 -3.89 12.29 -3.85
C GLY A 65 -2.39 11.95 -3.75
N TYR A 66 -1.84 11.78 -2.54
CA TYR A 66 -0.50 11.20 -2.40
C TYR A 66 -0.52 9.74 -2.87
N THR A 67 0.45 9.37 -3.69
CA THR A 67 0.59 8.02 -4.23
C THR A 67 1.29 7.09 -3.25
N ALA A 68 1.12 5.78 -3.42
CA ALA A 68 1.84 4.78 -2.64
C ALA A 68 3.37 4.96 -2.76
N THR A 69 3.86 5.36 -3.93
CA THR A 69 5.29 5.63 -4.18
C THR A 69 5.81 6.80 -3.33
N GLU A 70 5.06 7.91 -3.26
CA GLU A 70 5.40 9.06 -2.41
C GLU A 70 5.39 8.72 -0.92
N MET A 71 4.58 7.75 -0.52
CA MET A 71 4.36 7.35 0.87
C MET A 71 5.26 6.20 1.34
N LYS A 72 5.83 5.42 0.42
CA LYS A 72 6.63 4.22 0.74
C LYS A 72 7.79 4.49 1.70
N ALA A 73 8.43 5.64 1.59
CA ALA A 73 9.60 5.99 2.42
C ALA A 73 9.29 6.13 3.92
N CYS A 74 8.02 6.33 4.27
CA CYS A 74 7.62 6.63 5.65
C CYS A 74 6.41 5.84 6.15
N PHE A 75 5.68 5.16 5.29
CA PHE A 75 4.57 4.29 5.66
C PHE A 75 4.91 2.83 5.35
N SER A 76 4.52 1.93 6.22
CA SER A 76 4.59 0.49 5.98
C SER A 76 3.51 0.03 5.00
N ALA A 77 3.72 -1.14 4.39
CA ALA A 77 2.71 -1.77 3.54
C ALA A 77 1.38 -1.98 4.28
N ALA A 78 1.42 -2.31 5.57
CA ALA A 78 0.23 -2.49 6.41
C ALA A 78 -0.55 -1.18 6.61
N GLU A 79 0.14 -0.06 6.89
CA GLU A 79 -0.50 1.26 7.00
C GLU A 79 -1.14 1.68 5.67
N LEU A 80 -0.47 1.43 4.55
CA LEU A 80 -0.99 1.75 3.22
C LEU A 80 -2.15 0.84 2.81
N LYS A 81 -2.11 -0.45 3.15
CA LYS A 81 -3.25 -1.36 3.00
C LYS A 81 -4.46 -0.87 3.79
N ALA A 82 -4.27 -0.52 5.06
CA ALA A 82 -5.33 0.04 5.90
C ALA A 82 -5.91 1.36 5.35
N ALA A 83 -5.10 2.15 4.66
CA ALA A 83 -5.54 3.33 3.92
C ALA A 83 -6.26 3.00 2.59
N GLY A 84 -6.37 1.72 2.25
CA GLY A 84 -7.09 1.26 1.07
C GLY A 84 -6.27 1.24 -0.24
N PHE A 85 -4.94 1.27 -0.18
CA PHE A 85 -4.13 0.99 -1.36
C PHE A 85 -4.20 -0.48 -1.72
N SER A 86 -4.33 -0.78 -3.00
CA SER A 86 -4.35 -2.14 -3.51
C SER A 86 -2.96 -2.78 -3.54
N ALA A 87 -2.90 -4.10 -3.60
CA ALA A 87 -1.65 -4.82 -3.81
C ALA A 87 -0.93 -4.37 -5.10
N ALA A 88 -1.68 -4.02 -6.14
CA ALA A 88 -1.13 -3.50 -7.39
C ALA A 88 -0.48 -2.12 -7.22
N ASP A 89 -1.13 -1.19 -6.49
CA ASP A 89 -0.56 0.12 -6.18
C ASP A 89 0.75 -0.01 -5.39
N LEU A 90 0.75 -0.90 -4.40
CA LEU A 90 1.92 -1.14 -3.56
C LEU A 90 3.06 -1.84 -4.31
N ARG A 91 2.72 -2.78 -5.22
CA ARG A 91 3.71 -3.37 -6.12
C ARG A 91 4.33 -2.31 -7.03
N ALA A 92 3.52 -1.45 -7.64
CA ALA A 92 3.97 -0.35 -8.48
C ALA A 92 4.86 0.64 -7.70
N ALA A 93 4.59 0.84 -6.42
CA ALA A 93 5.44 1.60 -5.50
C ALA A 93 6.74 0.86 -5.12
N GLY A 94 6.92 -0.38 -5.56
CA GLY A 94 8.11 -1.18 -5.31
C GLY A 94 8.14 -1.94 -3.98
N PHE A 95 6.97 -2.19 -3.36
CA PHE A 95 6.90 -3.12 -2.24
C PHE A 95 7.09 -4.56 -2.74
N THR A 96 7.82 -5.35 -1.99
CA THR A 96 8.08 -6.76 -2.29
C THR A 96 6.90 -7.65 -1.91
N ALA A 97 6.82 -8.85 -2.50
CA ALA A 97 5.81 -9.84 -2.13
C ALA A 97 5.86 -10.21 -0.63
N ALA A 98 7.06 -10.23 -0.03
CA ALA A 98 7.23 -10.50 1.40
C ALA A 98 6.62 -9.38 2.27
N GLU A 99 6.93 -8.11 1.97
CA GLU A 99 6.36 -6.96 2.69
C GLU A 99 4.82 -6.93 2.58
N LEU A 100 4.28 -7.31 1.42
CA LEU A 100 2.83 -7.36 1.21
C LEU A 100 2.18 -8.56 1.90
N LYS A 101 2.87 -9.71 1.97
CA LYS A 101 2.44 -10.85 2.78
C LYS A 101 2.36 -10.48 4.26
N ASP A 102 3.40 -9.84 4.78
CA ASP A 102 3.46 -9.38 6.19
C ASP A 102 2.38 -8.33 6.48
N ALA A 103 2.01 -7.53 5.48
CA ALA A 103 0.86 -6.62 5.55
C ALA A 103 -0.50 -7.35 5.45
N GLY A 104 -0.51 -8.67 5.30
CA GLY A 104 -1.71 -9.49 5.27
C GLY A 104 -2.43 -9.56 3.93
N PHE A 105 -1.76 -9.26 2.81
CA PHE A 105 -2.31 -9.58 1.48
C PHE A 105 -2.25 -11.09 1.22
N SER A 106 -3.31 -11.64 0.64
CA SER A 106 -3.37 -13.05 0.28
C SER A 106 -2.56 -13.35 -0.99
N ALA A 107 -2.22 -14.63 -1.20
CA ALA A 107 -1.59 -15.06 -2.45
C ALA A 107 -2.44 -14.71 -3.69
N ALA A 108 -3.77 -14.75 -3.56
CA ALA A 108 -4.69 -14.36 -4.63
C ALA A 108 -4.61 -12.86 -4.96
N ASP A 109 -4.56 -11.99 -3.93
CA ASP A 109 -4.39 -10.54 -4.12
C ASP A 109 -3.07 -10.23 -4.82
N LEU A 110 -1.99 -10.90 -4.41
CA LEU A 110 -0.66 -10.69 -4.98
C LEU A 110 -0.53 -11.25 -6.39
N LYS A 111 -1.18 -12.39 -6.69
CA LYS A 111 -1.30 -12.88 -8.06
C LYS A 111 -2.06 -11.89 -8.94
N ALA A 112 -3.19 -11.37 -8.49
CA ALA A 112 -3.96 -10.34 -9.21
C ALA A 112 -3.15 -9.05 -9.42
N ALA A 113 -2.25 -8.71 -8.49
CA ALA A 113 -1.30 -7.62 -8.62
C ALA A 113 -0.14 -7.94 -9.58
N GLY A 114 -0.05 -9.16 -10.10
CA GLY A 114 0.94 -9.58 -11.09
C GLY A 114 2.25 -10.12 -10.53
N PHE A 115 2.30 -10.52 -9.25
CA PHE A 115 3.44 -11.27 -8.72
C PHE A 115 3.44 -12.69 -9.28
N SER A 116 4.62 -13.22 -9.58
CA SER A 116 4.78 -14.59 -10.05
C SER A 116 4.72 -15.60 -8.90
N ALA A 117 4.46 -16.87 -9.23
CA ALA A 117 4.53 -17.96 -8.25
C ALA A 117 5.91 -18.06 -7.59
N GLU A 118 6.97 -17.74 -8.33
CA GLU A 118 8.35 -17.70 -7.81
C GLU A 118 8.53 -16.60 -6.74
N ASP A 119 8.02 -15.37 -7.02
CA ASP A 119 8.08 -14.27 -6.07
C ASP A 119 7.32 -14.60 -4.78
N LEU A 120 6.15 -15.23 -4.92
CA LEU A 120 5.33 -15.60 -3.77
C LEU A 120 5.93 -16.75 -2.98
N LYS A 121 6.56 -17.73 -3.66
CA LYS A 121 7.33 -18.78 -2.98
C LYS A 121 8.50 -18.19 -2.17
N LYS A 122 9.28 -17.28 -2.77
CA LYS A 122 10.36 -16.56 -2.08
C LYS A 122 9.85 -15.75 -0.88
N ALA A 123 8.63 -15.22 -0.98
CA ALA A 123 7.95 -14.54 0.12
C ALA A 123 7.41 -15.52 1.20
N GLY A 124 7.57 -16.82 1.01
CA GLY A 124 7.18 -17.85 1.96
C GLY A 124 5.71 -18.24 1.94
N PHE A 125 5.01 -18.03 0.82
CA PHE A 125 3.70 -18.67 0.61
C PHE A 125 3.88 -20.16 0.34
N SER A 126 2.99 -20.97 0.90
CA SER A 126 3.01 -22.42 0.71
C SER A 126 2.49 -22.81 -0.69
N LEU A 127 2.78 -24.04 -1.10
CA LEU A 127 2.20 -24.61 -2.31
C LEU A 127 0.67 -24.55 -2.30
N SER A 128 0.06 -24.90 -1.16
CA SER A 128 -1.39 -24.88 -0.98
C SER A 128 -1.97 -23.46 -1.14
N ASP A 129 -1.29 -22.41 -0.59
CA ASP A 129 -1.72 -21.01 -0.77
C ASP A 129 -1.70 -20.61 -2.24
N LEU A 130 -0.66 -21.02 -2.97
CA LEU A 130 -0.51 -20.67 -4.38
C LEU A 130 -1.47 -21.46 -5.28
N ALA A 131 -1.72 -22.72 -4.98
CA ALA A 131 -2.73 -23.53 -5.65
C ALA A 131 -4.14 -22.94 -5.44
N ALA A 132 -4.47 -22.59 -4.19
CA ALA A 132 -5.74 -21.92 -3.85
C ALA A 132 -5.88 -20.54 -4.53
N ALA A 133 -4.77 -19.83 -4.75
CA ALA A 133 -4.74 -18.60 -5.52
C ALA A 133 -4.91 -18.82 -7.05
N GLY A 134 -4.94 -20.08 -7.48
CA GLY A 134 -5.17 -20.46 -8.87
C GLY A 134 -3.95 -20.38 -9.77
N PHE A 135 -2.73 -20.48 -9.24
CA PHE A 135 -1.55 -20.70 -10.09
C PHE A 135 -1.62 -22.10 -10.74
N SER A 136 -1.21 -22.18 -11.99
CA SER A 136 -1.18 -23.47 -12.71
C SER A 136 -0.05 -24.35 -12.20
N ASP A 137 -0.20 -25.69 -12.39
CA ASP A 137 0.85 -26.66 -12.09
C ASP A 137 2.18 -26.28 -12.74
N GLY A 138 2.14 -25.80 -13.98
CA GLY A 138 3.31 -25.36 -14.71
C GLY A 138 3.98 -24.14 -14.06
N ASP A 139 3.21 -23.20 -13.50
CA ASP A 139 3.76 -22.04 -12.80
C ASP A 139 4.38 -22.46 -11.47
N LEU A 140 3.75 -23.39 -10.76
CA LEU A 140 4.23 -23.91 -9.48
C LEU A 140 5.52 -24.73 -9.67
N ILE A 141 5.59 -25.57 -10.68
CA ILE A 141 6.80 -26.34 -11.03
C ILE A 141 7.93 -25.38 -11.44
N ARG A 142 7.64 -24.37 -12.27
CA ARG A 142 8.61 -23.33 -12.64
C ARG A 142 9.12 -22.53 -11.44
N ALA A 143 8.26 -22.29 -10.46
CA ALA A 143 8.65 -21.68 -9.20
C ALA A 143 9.51 -22.60 -8.32
N GLY A 144 9.74 -23.85 -8.75
CA GLY A 144 10.59 -24.82 -8.08
C GLY A 144 9.91 -25.61 -6.97
N PHE A 145 8.59 -25.77 -7.01
CA PHE A 145 7.90 -26.78 -6.20
C PHE A 145 8.09 -28.16 -6.83
N ASN A 146 8.11 -29.19 -5.98
CA ASN A 146 8.27 -30.58 -6.45
C ASN A 146 7.01 -30.99 -7.25
N PRO A 147 7.15 -31.49 -8.49
CA PRO A 147 6.00 -31.94 -9.29
C PRO A 147 5.10 -32.95 -8.59
N GLY A 148 5.70 -33.87 -7.81
CA GLY A 148 4.94 -34.86 -7.05
C GLY A 148 4.06 -34.27 -5.96
N ASP A 149 4.48 -33.17 -5.35
CA ASP A 149 3.69 -32.46 -4.33
C ASP A 149 2.61 -31.61 -5.00
N VAL A 150 2.92 -30.96 -6.11
CA VAL A 150 1.96 -30.21 -6.92
C VAL A 150 0.77 -31.08 -7.32
N HIS A 151 1.03 -32.29 -7.82
CA HIS A 151 -0.04 -33.21 -8.18
C HIS A 151 -0.85 -33.72 -6.98
N LYS A 152 -0.24 -33.89 -5.82
CA LYS A 152 -0.96 -34.34 -4.61
C LYS A 152 -1.85 -33.26 -4.01
N ASP A 153 -1.37 -32.01 -3.92
CA ASP A 153 -2.11 -30.90 -3.33
C ASP A 153 -3.30 -30.44 -4.18
N ILE A 154 -3.16 -30.49 -5.50
CA ILE A 154 -4.22 -30.04 -6.43
C ILE A 154 -5.29 -31.13 -6.63
N HIS A 155 -4.92 -32.40 -6.49
CA HIS A 155 -5.86 -33.53 -6.61
C HIS A 155 -6.34 -34.07 -5.26
N ASN A 156 -5.99 -33.43 -4.14
CA ASN A 156 -6.51 -33.85 -2.83
C ASN A 156 -7.97 -33.40 -2.68
N PRO A 157 -8.92 -34.33 -2.44
CA PRO A 157 -10.36 -34.03 -2.32
C PRO A 157 -10.74 -33.09 -1.15
N ALA A 158 -9.78 -32.71 -0.31
CA ALA A 158 -9.97 -31.68 0.71
C ALA A 158 -9.92 -30.25 0.15
N CYS A 159 -9.44 -30.05 -1.09
CA CYS A 159 -9.28 -28.73 -1.71
C CYS A 159 -10.36 -28.31 -2.71
N SER A 160 -11.44 -28.95 -2.79
CA SER A 160 -12.73 -28.50 -3.37
C SER A 160 -13.53 -29.64 -4.02
N PRO A 161 -14.80 -29.84 -3.64
CA PRO A 161 -15.70 -30.80 -4.30
C PRO A 161 -16.12 -30.40 -5.72
N ALA A 162 -15.76 -29.18 -6.17
CA ALA A 162 -16.20 -28.66 -7.47
C ALA A 162 -15.30 -29.08 -8.63
N GLU A 163 -14.04 -29.50 -8.40
CA GLU A 163 -13.10 -29.87 -9.46
C GLU A 163 -13.10 -31.34 -9.81
N LEU A 164 -13.60 -32.20 -8.91
CA LEU A 164 -13.77 -33.64 -9.15
C LEU A 164 -14.80 -33.98 -10.27
N LYS A 165 -15.59 -33.02 -10.74
CA LYS A 165 -16.58 -33.24 -11.82
C LYS A 165 -16.05 -32.99 -13.24
N LYS A 166 -14.81 -32.60 -13.42
CA LYS A 166 -14.22 -32.30 -14.75
C LYS A 166 -13.26 -33.36 -15.26
N SER A 167 -13.07 -34.47 -14.57
CA SER A 167 -12.12 -35.52 -14.97
C SER A 167 -12.78 -36.88 -15.28
N PHE A 168 -14.07 -36.84 -15.72
CA PHE A 168 -14.73 -37.99 -16.29
C PHE A 168 -15.47 -37.60 -17.55
#